data_e50f46adc4f0ec40f71c33c3d2cb3b2a
#
_entry.id   e50f46adc4f0ec40f71c33c3d2cb3b2a
#
_cell.length_a   1.000
_cell.length_b   1.000
_cell.length_c   1.000
_cell.angle_alpha   90.00
_cell.angle_beta   90.00
_cell.angle_gamma   90.00
#
_symmetry.space_group_name_H-M   'P 1'
#
loop_
_entity.id
_entity.type
_entity.pdbx_description
1 polymer ?
#
loop_
_entity_poly.entity_id
_entity_poly.type
_entity_poly.pdbx_seq_one_letter_code
_entity_poly.pdbx_strand_id
1 'polypeptide(L)'
;MKKLIGGVSHHEREIEELREDREYAIATLQLAMDSLENPEERGGGLLALRAVAEAYGGLGAVAAQAGISRESLYRALSPKGNPTLKTLVAVLKTLGLRLSVTEKREANAA
;
A
#
# COMPACT_ATOMS: atom_id res chain seq x y z
N MET A 1 -5.54 -14.10 -23.74
CA MET A 1 -4.93 -13.72 -23.66
C MET A 1 -4.76 -12.97 -23.76
N LYS A 2 -4.70 -12.74 -23.52
CA LYS A 2 -4.34 -12.07 -23.55
C LYS A 2 -3.65 -11.61 -23.80
N LYS A 3 -3.41 -11.37 -23.88
CA LYS A 3 -2.67 -11.04 -24.15
C LYS A 3 -1.83 -10.83 -24.08
N LEU A 4 -1.52 -10.72 -24.10
CA LEU A 4 -0.61 -10.58 -24.18
C LEU A 4 0.12 -10.18 -24.14
N ILE A 5 -0.01 -10.79 -24.12
CA ILE A 5 1.29 -10.37 -24.11
C ILE A 5 1.52 -8.91 -24.01
N GLY A 6 2.11 -8.13 -24.55
CA GLY A 6 2.31 -6.73 -24.33
C GLY A 6 1.11 -5.94 -23.86
N GLY A 7 -0.01 -6.60 -23.73
CA GLY A 7 -1.21 -5.91 -23.27
C GLY A 7 -1.32 -5.74 -21.77
N VAL A 8 -0.50 -6.46 -20.99
CA VAL A 8 -0.57 -6.41 -19.54
C VAL A 8 0.63 -5.66 -19.01
N SER A 9 0.39 -4.52 -18.37
CA SER A 9 1.47 -3.72 -17.81
C SER A 9 2.02 -4.39 -16.55
N HIS A 10 3.23 -3.98 -16.18
CA HIS A 10 3.86 -4.45 -14.96
C HIS A 10 3.01 -4.11 -13.75
N HIS A 11 2.42 -2.92 -13.76
CA HIS A 11 1.57 -2.45 -12.68
C HIS A 11 0.30 -3.30 -12.54
N GLU A 12 -0.33 -3.60 -13.68
CA GLU A 12 -1.55 -4.41 -13.67
C GLU A 12 -1.28 -5.80 -13.13
N ARG A 13 -0.12 -6.36 -13.46
CA ARG A 13 0.25 -7.68 -12.97
C ARG A 13 0.45 -7.66 -11.47
N GLU A 14 1.09 -6.62 -10.96
CA GLU A 14 1.32 -6.48 -9.53
C GLU A 14 -0.01 -6.41 -8.77
N ILE A 15 -0.94 -5.61 -9.28
CA ILE A 15 -2.26 -5.48 -8.66
C ILE A 15 -2.96 -6.82 -8.63
N GLU A 16 -2.88 -7.56 -9.72
CA GLU A 16 -3.54 -8.85 -9.81
C GLU A 16 -2.94 -9.86 -8.85
N GLU A 17 -1.62 -9.88 -8.73
CA GLU A 17 -0.96 -10.78 -7.80
C GLU A 17 -1.36 -10.49 -6.35
N LEU A 18 -1.45 -9.20 -6.02
CA LEU A 18 -1.89 -8.81 -4.68
C LEU A 18 -3.33 -9.25 -4.43
N ARG A 19 -4.18 -9.12 -5.45
CA ARG A 19 -5.59 -9.46 -5.31
C ARG A 19 -5.80 -10.95 -5.13
N GLU A 20 -4.97 -11.77 -5.77
CA GLU A 20 -5.13 -13.21 -5.73
C GLU A 20 -4.49 -13.86 -4.51
N ASP A 21 -3.60 -13.16 -3.82
CA ASP A 21 -2.86 -13.74 -2.71
C ASP A 21 -2.92 -12.79 -1.53
N ARG A 22 -3.85 -13.06 -0.61
CA ARG A 22 -4.07 -12.19 0.53
C ARG A 22 -2.86 -12.15 1.46
N GLU A 23 -2.20 -13.28 1.66
CA GLU A 23 -1.02 -13.30 2.53
C GLU A 23 0.13 -12.49 1.95
N TYR A 24 0.28 -12.53 0.65
CA TYR A 24 1.27 -11.71 -0.03
C TYR A 24 0.93 -10.22 0.13
N ALA A 25 -0.35 -9.88 0.01
CA ALA A 25 -0.77 -8.49 0.19
C ALA A 25 -0.50 -8.01 1.62
N ILE A 26 -0.77 -8.85 2.62
CA ILE A 26 -0.50 -8.49 4.01
C ILE A 26 0.99 -8.29 4.22
N ALA A 27 1.82 -9.20 3.71
CA ALA A 27 3.27 -9.07 3.83
C ALA A 27 3.77 -7.79 3.15
N THR A 28 3.18 -7.48 1.99
CA THR A 28 3.52 -6.24 1.28
C THR A 28 3.19 -5.02 2.12
N LEU A 29 2.02 -5.02 2.77
CA LEU A 29 1.62 -3.91 3.64
C LEU A 29 2.57 -3.78 4.82
N GLN A 30 2.92 -4.89 5.45
CA GLN A 30 3.82 -4.84 6.60
C GLN A 30 5.17 -4.25 6.20
N LEU A 31 5.70 -4.69 5.08
CA LEU A 31 6.98 -4.19 4.60
C LEU A 31 6.88 -2.72 4.22
N ALA A 32 5.78 -2.34 3.58
CA ALA A 32 5.57 -0.96 3.19
C ALA A 32 5.51 -0.04 4.40
N MET A 33 4.80 -0.45 5.45
CA MET A 33 4.70 0.35 6.66
C MET A 33 6.06 0.51 7.33
N ASP A 34 6.85 -0.55 7.36
CA ASP A 34 8.21 -0.48 7.90
C ASP A 34 9.08 0.48 7.09
N SER A 35 8.87 0.52 5.79
CA SER A 35 9.66 1.38 4.90
C SER A 35 9.42 2.86 5.14
N LEU A 36 8.28 3.22 5.72
CA LEU A 36 7.95 4.63 5.91
C LEU A 36 8.91 5.34 6.85
N GLU A 37 9.60 4.61 7.71
CA GLU A 37 10.55 5.20 8.65
C GLU A 37 11.89 5.55 7.99
N ASN A 38 12.16 4.98 6.82
CA ASN A 38 13.43 5.16 6.15
C ASN A 38 13.24 6.09 4.95
N PRO A 39 13.86 7.29 4.98
CA PRO A 39 13.66 8.25 3.88
C PRO A 39 13.98 7.71 2.52
N GLU A 40 14.94 6.78 2.41
CA GLU A 40 15.33 6.24 1.12
C GLU A 40 14.34 5.20 0.60
N GLU A 41 13.61 4.54 1.51
CA GLU A 41 12.68 3.48 1.13
C GLU A 41 11.23 3.95 1.15
N ARG A 42 11.00 5.12 1.70
CA ARG A 42 9.64 5.61 1.92
C ARG A 42 8.82 5.71 0.64
N GLY A 43 9.43 6.20 -0.45
CA GLY A 43 8.71 6.33 -1.71
C GLY A 43 8.20 5.01 -2.23
N GLY A 44 9.04 3.98 -2.16
CA GLY A 44 8.63 2.65 -2.58
C GLY A 44 7.53 2.09 -1.69
N GLY A 45 7.62 2.37 -0.38
CA GLY A 45 6.59 1.95 0.55
C GLY A 45 5.25 2.58 0.24
N LEU A 46 5.25 3.88 -0.07
CA LEU A 46 4.01 4.57 -0.42
C LEU A 46 3.38 3.98 -1.68
N LEU A 47 4.22 3.66 -2.68
CA LEU A 47 3.71 3.03 -3.89
C LEU A 47 3.12 1.65 -3.61
N ALA A 48 3.75 0.90 -2.70
CA ALA A 48 3.22 -0.41 -2.32
C ALA A 48 1.87 -0.27 -1.62
N LEU A 49 1.74 0.73 -0.74
CA LEU A 49 0.46 1.01 -0.11
C LEU A 49 -0.61 1.32 -1.15
N ARG A 50 -0.25 2.09 -2.17
CA ARG A 50 -1.20 2.42 -3.23
C ARG A 50 -1.62 1.17 -4.01
N ALA A 51 -0.67 0.29 -4.28
CA ALA A 51 -0.97 -0.94 -5.02
C ALA A 51 -1.95 -1.81 -4.24
N VAL A 52 -1.77 -1.92 -2.93
CA VAL A 52 -2.69 -2.69 -2.09
C VAL A 52 -4.07 -2.04 -2.09
N ALA A 53 -4.13 -0.70 -1.98
CA ALA A 53 -5.41 -0.01 -2.02
C ALA A 53 -6.14 -0.25 -3.33
N GLU A 54 -5.41 -0.29 -4.44
CA GLU A 54 -6.01 -0.59 -5.73
C GLU A 54 -6.50 -2.03 -5.81
N ALA A 55 -5.75 -2.95 -5.23
CA ALA A 55 -6.10 -4.37 -5.28
C ALA A 55 -7.30 -4.70 -4.39
N TYR A 56 -7.43 -4.01 -3.28
CA TYR A 56 -8.48 -4.30 -2.29
C TYR A 56 -9.34 -3.07 -2.08
N GLY A 57 -10.49 -3.05 -2.71
CA GLY A 57 -11.46 -1.97 -2.60
C GLY A 57 -11.36 -0.93 -3.69
N GLY A 58 -10.16 -0.63 -4.16
CA GLY A 58 -9.94 0.40 -5.16
C GLY A 58 -9.71 1.76 -4.54
N LEU A 59 -9.03 2.63 -5.28
CA LEU A 59 -8.67 3.94 -4.75
C LEU A 59 -9.88 4.79 -4.37
N GLY A 60 -10.97 4.69 -5.14
CA GLY A 60 -12.15 5.47 -4.82
C GLY A 60 -12.77 5.10 -3.49
N ALA A 61 -12.89 3.80 -3.22
CA ALA A 61 -13.48 3.33 -1.98
C ALA A 61 -12.58 3.67 -0.78
N VAL A 62 -11.27 3.50 -0.95
CA VAL A 62 -10.33 3.83 0.13
C VAL A 62 -10.34 5.32 0.40
N ALA A 63 -10.39 6.15 -0.64
CA ALA A 63 -10.46 7.60 -0.48
C ALA A 63 -11.72 8.00 0.29
N ALA A 64 -12.85 7.39 -0.04
CA ALA A 64 -14.10 7.67 0.66
C ALA A 64 -13.97 7.33 2.15
N GLN A 65 -13.35 6.21 2.47
CA GLN A 65 -13.13 5.82 3.86
C GLN A 65 -12.20 6.81 4.58
N ALA A 66 -11.24 7.36 3.86
CA ALA A 66 -10.31 8.33 4.43
C ALA A 66 -10.89 9.75 4.45
N GLY A 67 -12.05 9.96 3.82
CA GLY A 67 -12.68 11.28 3.79
C GLY A 67 -11.96 12.26 2.88
N ILE A 68 -11.32 11.78 1.83
CA ILE A 68 -10.60 12.65 0.90
C ILE A 68 -10.96 12.25 -0.53
N SER A 69 -10.57 13.09 -1.49
CA SER A 69 -10.82 12.79 -2.89
C SER A 69 -9.88 11.69 -3.37
N ARG A 70 -10.26 11.05 -4.47
CA ARG A 70 -9.43 10.04 -5.07
C ARG A 70 -8.07 10.61 -5.50
N GLU A 71 -8.08 11.84 -6.03
CA GLU A 71 -6.84 12.50 -6.42
C GLU A 71 -5.95 12.78 -5.22
N SER A 72 -6.53 13.20 -4.10
CA SER A 72 -5.75 13.43 -2.89
C SER A 72 -5.13 12.14 -2.39
N LEU A 73 -5.88 11.05 -2.43
CA LEU A 73 -5.36 9.75 -2.03
C LEU A 73 -4.19 9.35 -2.94
N TYR A 74 -4.37 9.51 -4.24
CA TYR A 74 -3.32 9.15 -5.19
C TYR A 74 -2.03 9.93 -4.89
N ARG A 75 -2.16 11.24 -4.64
CA ARG A 75 -0.99 12.07 -4.32
C ARG A 75 -0.37 11.68 -2.98
N ALA A 76 -1.20 11.40 -1.99
CA ALA A 76 -0.70 11.02 -0.66
C ALA A 76 0.11 9.74 -0.72
N LEU A 77 -0.24 8.82 -1.62
CA LEU A 77 0.43 7.54 -1.77
C LEU A 77 1.39 7.54 -2.97
N SER A 78 1.88 8.72 -3.35
CA SER A 78 2.93 8.85 -4.36
C SER A 78 4.27 8.93 -3.65
N PRO A 79 5.39 8.74 -4.37
CA PRO A 79 6.70 8.66 -3.70
C PRO A 79 7.06 9.83 -2.81
N LYS A 80 6.55 11.04 -3.11
CA LYS A 80 6.79 12.20 -2.27
C LYS A 80 5.57 12.59 -1.44
N GLY A 81 4.62 11.67 -1.32
CA GLY A 81 3.41 11.94 -0.59
C GLY A 81 3.60 11.88 0.91
N ASN A 82 2.53 12.26 1.61
CA ASN A 82 2.55 12.26 3.07
C ASN A 82 1.15 11.94 3.56
N PRO A 83 0.80 10.64 3.59
CA PRO A 83 -0.54 10.25 3.99
C PRO A 83 -0.79 10.54 5.47
N THR A 84 -2.03 10.91 5.77
CA THR A 84 -2.45 11.09 7.15
C THR A 84 -2.65 9.73 7.80
N LEU A 85 -2.73 9.75 9.13
CA LEU A 85 -3.05 8.54 9.88
C LEU A 85 -4.38 7.95 9.41
N LYS A 86 -5.37 8.80 9.17
CA LYS A 86 -6.67 8.34 8.71
C LYS A 86 -6.56 7.60 7.37
N THR A 87 -5.73 8.11 6.48
CA THR A 87 -5.51 7.46 5.19
C THR A 87 -4.85 6.10 5.37
N LEU A 88 -3.83 6.01 6.22
CA LEU A 88 -3.17 4.74 6.47
C LEU A 88 -4.13 3.71 7.06
N VAL A 89 -4.95 4.14 8.02
CA VAL A 89 -5.94 3.26 8.61
C VAL A 89 -6.92 2.76 7.56
N ALA A 90 -7.33 3.64 6.63
CA ALA A 90 -8.26 3.23 5.58
C ALA A 90 -7.64 2.14 4.69
N VAL A 91 -6.36 2.26 4.36
CA VAL A 91 -5.69 1.24 3.55
C VAL A 91 -5.63 -0.07 4.32
N LEU A 92 -5.23 -0.03 5.58
CA LEU A 92 -5.11 -1.25 6.40
C LEU A 92 -6.46 -1.96 6.54
N LYS A 93 -7.54 -1.21 6.64
CA LYS A 93 -8.87 -1.79 6.80
C LYS A 93 -9.29 -2.61 5.60
N THR A 94 -8.76 -2.34 4.42
CA THR A 94 -9.13 -3.12 3.24
C THR A 94 -8.80 -4.60 3.42
N LEU A 95 -7.79 -4.90 4.24
CA LEU A 95 -7.40 -6.28 4.52
C LEU A 95 -7.76 -6.71 5.93
N GLY A 96 -8.58 -5.92 6.63
CA GLY A 96 -8.97 -6.25 7.99
C GLY A 96 -7.86 -6.08 9.00
N LEU A 97 -6.88 -5.24 8.68
CA LEU A 97 -5.74 -5.00 9.55
C LEU A 97 -5.92 -3.71 10.33
N ARG A 98 -5.12 -3.56 11.37
CA ARG A 98 -5.15 -2.36 12.21
C ARG A 98 -3.74 -1.94 12.55
N LEU A 99 -3.60 -0.68 12.97
CA LEU A 99 -2.34 -0.19 13.46
C LEU A 99 -2.03 -0.80 14.82
N SER A 100 -0.75 -0.94 15.10
CA SER A 100 -0.29 -1.48 16.36
C SER A 100 1.06 -0.87 16.67
N VAL A 101 1.51 -1.06 17.90
CA VAL A 101 2.81 -0.57 18.32
C VAL A 101 3.62 -1.77 18.80
N THR A 102 4.85 -1.83 18.33
CA THR A 102 5.73 -2.90 18.73
C THR A 102 7.10 -2.31 18.97
N GLU A 103 7.86 -2.98 19.82
CA GLU A 103 9.19 -2.51 20.15
C GLU A 103 10.10 -2.64 18.92
N LYS A 104 10.86 -1.59 18.64
CA LYS A 104 11.77 -1.60 17.51
C LYS A 104 12.95 -2.49 17.80
N ARG A 105 13.20 -3.44 16.91
CA ARG A 105 14.31 -4.34 17.07
C ARG A 105 15.45 -3.90 16.16
N GLU A 106 16.62 -3.69 16.74
CA GLU A 106 17.79 -3.32 15.98
C GLU A 106 18.46 -4.57 15.41
N ALA A 107 18.90 -4.47 14.16
CA ALA A 107 19.49 -5.62 13.49
C ALA A 107 20.73 -6.14 14.21
N ASN A 108 21.49 -5.23 14.81
CA ASN A 108 22.74 -5.58 15.48
C ASN A 108 22.66 -5.38 16.98
N ALA A 109 21.47 -5.33 17.52
CA ALA A 109 21.25 -5.17 18.96
C ALA A 109 21.49 -6.51 19.62
N ALA A 110 22.66 -6.87 19.87
CA ALA A 110 22.96 -8.16 20.45
C ALA A 110 23.49 -8.00 21.84
#